data_4b7f9033d52f04a86895240090b31add
#
_entry.id   4b7f9033d52f04a86895240090b31add
#
_cell.length_a   1.000
_cell.length_b   1.000
_cell.length_c   1.000
_cell.angle_alpha   90.00
_cell.angle_beta   90.00
_cell.angle_gamma   90.00
#
_symmetry.space_group_name_H-M   'P 1'
#
loop_
_entity.id
_entity.type
_entity.pdbx_description
1 polymer ?
#
loop_
_entity_poly.entity_id
_entity_poly.type
_entity_poly.pdbx_seq_one_letter_code
_entity_poly.pdbx_strand_id
1 'polypeptide(L)'
;MFHDTDVRRRLPVTLQDMFLVPEEFELPAVSLVSYVELNSPFYPRFSKEDMVKYLHYFDMDMDINLGALSMGQKKKVFMSFALATNTSLLLMDEPTNGLDIPGKSQFRKFIASGMSDDKTIVISTHQVRDIDKVLDHVLIMDDSRVLLDESTSNICDKLFFVESDNRELAKNALFAIPTIQGNYLILPNEEQEESELNLELLFNATLAAPEEIARLFHTQK
;
A
#
# COMPACT_ATOMS: atom_id res chain seq x y z
N MET A 1 13.28 -6.84 -13.97
CA MET A 1 14.61 -7.20 -13.38
C MET A 1 14.66 -6.64 -11.95
N PHE A 2 15.43 -7.26 -11.08
CA PHE A 2 15.66 -6.79 -9.71
C PHE A 2 17.16 -6.92 -9.42
N HIS A 3 17.83 -5.83 -9.01
CA HIS A 3 19.30 -5.75 -8.89
C HIS A 3 20.01 -6.31 -10.14
N ASP A 4 19.63 -5.84 -11.33
CA ASP A 4 20.13 -6.25 -12.63
C ASP A 4 20.02 -7.76 -12.94
N THR A 5 19.23 -8.48 -12.14
CA THR A 5 19.02 -9.93 -12.29
C THR A 5 17.58 -10.21 -12.73
N ASP A 6 17.42 -11.14 -13.68
CA ASP A 6 16.12 -11.66 -14.05
C ASP A 6 15.51 -12.45 -12.87
N VAL A 7 14.43 -11.91 -12.27
CA VAL A 7 13.77 -12.50 -11.08
C VAL A 7 13.24 -13.93 -11.33
N ARG A 8 12.97 -14.30 -12.61
CA ARG A 8 12.54 -15.65 -12.98
C ARG A 8 13.59 -16.70 -12.68
N ARG A 9 14.87 -16.32 -12.57
CA ARG A 9 15.97 -17.23 -12.21
C ARG A 9 15.92 -17.65 -10.74
N ARG A 10 15.17 -16.96 -9.89
CA ARG A 10 14.99 -17.25 -8.46
C ARG A 10 16.31 -17.47 -7.71
N LEU A 11 17.30 -16.65 -8.00
CA LEU A 11 18.60 -16.76 -7.34
C LEU A 11 18.48 -16.37 -5.85
N PRO A 12 19.19 -17.06 -4.94
CA PRO A 12 19.18 -16.72 -3.51
C PRO A 12 19.50 -15.24 -3.24
N VAL A 13 20.45 -14.66 -3.99
CA VAL A 13 20.84 -13.25 -3.86
C VAL A 13 19.70 -12.26 -4.14
N THR A 14 18.75 -12.64 -5.00
CA THR A 14 17.55 -11.81 -5.24
C THR A 14 16.42 -12.13 -4.25
N LEU A 15 16.22 -13.43 -3.96
CA LEU A 15 15.11 -13.84 -3.06
C LEU A 15 15.30 -13.38 -1.61
N GLN A 16 16.55 -13.34 -1.13
CA GLN A 16 16.86 -12.85 0.22
C GLN A 16 16.60 -11.35 0.43
N ASP A 17 16.39 -10.59 -0.66
CA ASP A 17 16.19 -9.14 -0.63
C ASP A 17 14.79 -8.71 -1.10
N MET A 18 13.87 -9.67 -1.20
CA MET A 18 12.46 -9.43 -1.46
C MET A 18 11.59 -10.32 -0.56
N PHE A 19 10.46 -9.78 -0.14
CA PHE A 19 9.48 -10.53 0.65
C PHE A 19 8.07 -10.30 0.09
N LEU A 20 7.25 -11.35 0.09
CA LEU A 20 5.85 -11.31 -0.29
C LEU A 20 4.98 -11.71 0.89
N VAL A 21 4.05 -10.85 1.26
CA VAL A 21 2.93 -11.16 2.15
C VAL A 21 1.69 -11.36 1.29
N PRO A 22 1.29 -12.59 0.96
CA PRO A 22 0.08 -12.84 0.17
C PRO A 22 -1.17 -12.60 1.01
N GLU A 23 -2.31 -12.43 0.37
CA GLU A 23 -3.60 -12.26 1.04
C GLU A 23 -3.94 -13.48 1.90
N GLU A 24 -3.79 -14.68 1.33
CA GLU A 24 -4.01 -15.95 2.00
C GLU A 24 -2.70 -16.69 2.24
N PHE A 25 -2.49 -17.14 3.46
CA PHE A 25 -1.31 -17.89 3.88
C PHE A 25 -1.60 -18.75 5.12
N GLU A 26 -0.75 -19.72 5.35
CA GLU A 26 -0.77 -20.55 6.56
C GLU A 26 0.52 -20.38 7.34
N LEU A 27 0.41 -20.26 8.66
CA LEU A 27 1.54 -20.34 9.57
C LEU A 27 1.51 -21.66 10.33
N PRO A 28 2.68 -22.29 10.54
CA PRO A 28 2.76 -23.55 11.30
C PRO A 28 2.37 -23.34 12.76
N ALA A 29 1.85 -24.36 13.40
CA ALA A 29 1.46 -24.33 14.82
C ALA A 29 2.67 -24.49 15.74
N VAL A 30 3.59 -23.52 15.70
CA VAL A 30 4.81 -23.45 16.51
C VAL A 30 4.86 -22.13 17.30
N SER A 31 5.82 -21.97 18.22
CA SER A 31 6.06 -20.68 18.87
C SER A 31 6.59 -19.65 17.86
N LEU A 32 6.27 -18.37 18.05
CA LEU A 32 6.79 -17.31 17.21
C LEU A 32 8.34 -17.28 17.25
N VAL A 33 8.93 -17.53 18.41
CA VAL A 33 10.41 -17.60 18.55
C VAL A 33 10.95 -18.67 17.60
N SER A 34 10.41 -19.88 17.63
CA SER A 34 10.86 -20.97 16.73
C SER A 34 10.64 -20.62 15.24
N TYR A 35 9.53 -19.96 14.93
CA TYR A 35 9.27 -19.50 13.56
C TYR A 35 10.34 -18.50 13.10
N VAL A 36 10.67 -17.53 13.93
CA VAL A 36 11.72 -16.53 13.64
C VAL A 36 13.07 -17.19 13.49
N GLU A 37 13.47 -18.08 14.42
CA GLU A 37 14.74 -18.80 14.35
C GLU A 37 14.92 -19.63 13.08
N LEU A 38 13.84 -20.24 12.58
CA LEU A 38 13.87 -21.06 11.37
C LEU A 38 13.89 -20.23 10.07
N ASN A 39 13.26 -19.05 10.06
CA ASN A 39 13.05 -18.29 8.83
C ASN A 39 13.98 -17.08 8.69
N SER A 40 14.39 -16.44 9.78
CA SER A 40 15.25 -15.26 9.72
C SER A 40 16.63 -15.49 9.06
N PRO A 41 17.25 -16.68 9.09
CA PRO A 41 18.52 -16.91 8.41
C PRO A 41 18.47 -16.75 6.88
N PHE A 42 17.28 -16.80 6.27
CA PHE A 42 17.11 -16.54 4.83
C PHE A 42 17.17 -15.04 4.47
N TYR A 43 17.14 -14.16 5.47
CA TYR A 43 17.10 -12.70 5.30
C TYR A 43 18.28 -12.07 6.05
N PRO A 44 19.41 -11.79 5.37
CA PRO A 44 20.64 -11.32 6.01
C PRO A 44 20.50 -10.01 6.80
N ARG A 45 19.51 -9.19 6.48
CA ARG A 45 19.22 -7.92 7.16
C ARG A 45 18.11 -8.01 8.22
N PHE A 46 17.68 -9.24 8.56
CA PHE A 46 16.65 -9.43 9.57
C PHE A 46 17.09 -8.82 10.91
N SER A 47 16.22 -8.02 11.50
CA SER A 47 16.42 -7.38 12.81
C SER A 47 15.41 -7.92 13.82
N LYS A 48 15.91 -8.55 14.89
CA LYS A 48 15.06 -9.02 15.99
C LYS A 48 14.48 -7.85 16.78
N GLU A 49 15.22 -6.77 16.90
CA GLU A 49 14.77 -5.53 17.55
C GLU A 49 13.59 -4.92 16.79
N ASP A 50 13.68 -4.87 15.46
CA ASP A 50 12.59 -4.39 14.61
C ASP A 50 11.38 -5.33 14.69
N MET A 51 11.57 -6.64 14.74
CA MET A 51 10.48 -7.60 14.92
C MET A 51 9.69 -7.31 16.20
N VAL A 52 10.36 -7.11 17.33
CA VAL A 52 9.72 -6.76 18.61
C VAL A 52 9.00 -5.41 18.50
N LYS A 53 9.67 -4.40 17.94
CA LYS A 53 9.07 -3.07 17.70
C LYS A 53 7.79 -3.17 16.87
N TYR A 54 7.81 -3.93 15.77
CA TYR A 54 6.67 -4.06 14.88
C TYR A 54 5.50 -4.83 15.49
N LEU A 55 5.76 -5.84 16.31
CA LEU A 55 4.71 -6.53 17.08
C LEU A 55 4.00 -5.59 18.05
N HIS A 56 4.76 -4.69 18.71
CA HIS A 56 4.20 -3.72 19.64
C HIS A 56 3.20 -2.74 18.98
N TYR A 57 3.31 -2.45 17.67
CA TYR A 57 2.28 -1.66 16.97
C TYR A 57 0.91 -2.36 16.94
N PHE A 58 0.89 -3.67 17.10
CA PHE A 58 -0.30 -4.51 17.11
C PHE A 58 -0.66 -5.04 18.52
N ASP A 59 -0.05 -4.47 19.57
CA ASP A 59 -0.23 -4.92 20.96
C ASP A 59 0.10 -6.40 21.16
N MET A 60 1.15 -6.88 20.49
CA MET A 60 1.63 -8.26 20.52
C MET A 60 3.09 -8.33 20.97
N ASP A 61 3.53 -9.49 21.44
CA ASP A 61 4.92 -9.76 21.85
C ASP A 61 5.45 -11.06 21.20
N MET A 62 6.67 -11.46 21.60
CA MET A 62 7.32 -12.66 21.06
C MET A 62 6.85 -13.98 21.73
N ASP A 63 6.21 -13.91 22.90
CA ASP A 63 5.79 -15.11 23.65
C ASP A 63 4.40 -15.56 23.26
N ILE A 64 4.26 -15.98 22.01
CA ILE A 64 2.98 -16.44 21.44
C ILE A 64 3.15 -17.74 20.65
N ASN A 65 2.09 -18.55 20.62
CA ASN A 65 2.00 -19.72 19.77
C ASN A 65 1.14 -19.39 18.53
N LEU A 66 1.72 -19.54 17.34
CA LEU A 66 1.07 -19.21 16.07
C LEU A 66 -0.19 -20.04 15.81
N GLY A 67 -0.25 -21.27 16.34
CA GLY A 67 -1.44 -22.14 16.20
C GLY A 67 -2.65 -21.65 16.99
N ALA A 68 -2.46 -20.81 18.02
CA ALA A 68 -3.54 -20.29 18.86
C ALA A 68 -4.11 -18.95 18.34
N LEU A 69 -3.50 -18.34 17.32
CA LEU A 69 -3.86 -17.03 16.80
C LEU A 69 -5.05 -17.10 15.83
N SER A 70 -5.90 -16.07 15.89
CA SER A 70 -6.87 -15.79 14.82
C SER A 70 -6.16 -15.43 13.51
N MET A 71 -6.86 -15.48 12.36
CA MET A 71 -6.28 -15.09 11.08
C MET A 71 -5.78 -13.64 11.08
N GLY A 72 -6.53 -12.69 11.64
CA GLY A 72 -6.09 -11.30 11.76
C GLY A 72 -4.82 -11.15 12.60
N GLN A 73 -4.69 -11.89 13.70
CA GLN A 73 -3.47 -11.91 14.52
C GLN A 73 -2.29 -12.56 13.78
N LYS A 74 -2.52 -13.67 13.07
CA LYS A 74 -1.50 -14.30 12.20
C LYS A 74 -1.00 -13.31 11.15
N LYS A 75 -1.90 -12.55 10.52
CA LYS A 75 -1.56 -11.52 9.53
C LYS A 75 -0.67 -10.43 10.15
N LYS A 76 -1.02 -9.91 11.33
CA LYS A 76 -0.23 -8.93 12.07
C LYS A 76 1.20 -9.45 12.35
N VAL A 77 1.33 -10.68 12.84
CA VAL A 77 2.63 -11.34 13.08
C VAL A 77 3.43 -11.51 11.79
N PHE A 78 2.78 -11.99 10.73
CA PHE A 78 3.45 -12.25 9.46
C PHE A 78 3.95 -10.96 8.79
N MET A 79 3.16 -9.89 8.82
CA MET A 79 3.60 -8.58 8.38
C MET A 79 4.75 -8.02 9.23
N SER A 80 4.71 -8.21 10.56
CA SER A 80 5.81 -7.79 11.44
C SER A 80 7.11 -8.52 11.10
N PHE A 81 7.06 -9.83 10.84
CA PHE A 81 8.20 -10.59 10.37
C PHE A 81 8.69 -10.07 9.00
N ALA A 82 7.78 -9.88 8.05
CA ALA A 82 8.10 -9.38 6.71
C ALA A 82 8.83 -8.02 6.75
N LEU A 83 8.34 -7.07 7.54
CA LEU A 83 8.97 -5.77 7.66
C LEU A 83 10.33 -5.84 8.39
N ALA A 84 10.46 -6.75 9.38
CA ALA A 84 11.70 -6.99 10.11
C ALA A 84 12.79 -7.70 9.28
N THR A 85 12.45 -8.29 8.13
CA THR A 85 13.45 -8.83 7.19
C THR A 85 14.35 -7.76 6.60
N ASN A 86 13.90 -6.51 6.62
CA ASN A 86 14.60 -5.35 6.05
C ASN A 86 15.00 -5.57 4.58
N THR A 87 14.17 -6.31 3.83
CA THR A 87 14.31 -6.46 2.38
C THR A 87 14.10 -5.13 1.67
N SER A 88 14.80 -4.90 0.55
CA SER A 88 14.63 -3.67 -0.23
C SER A 88 13.31 -3.65 -1.02
N LEU A 89 12.70 -4.81 -1.26
CA LEU A 89 11.38 -4.92 -1.87
C LEU A 89 10.45 -5.74 -0.99
N LEU A 90 9.38 -5.11 -0.50
CA LEU A 90 8.31 -5.76 0.23
C LEU A 90 7.00 -5.63 -0.55
N LEU A 91 6.42 -6.75 -0.91
CA LEU A 91 5.13 -6.84 -1.60
C LEU A 91 4.08 -7.29 -0.59
N MET A 92 2.95 -6.60 -0.51
CA MET A 92 1.83 -6.96 0.37
C MET A 92 0.54 -7.00 -0.44
N ASP A 93 -0.11 -8.17 -0.45
CA ASP A 93 -1.38 -8.38 -1.13
C ASP A 93 -2.52 -8.32 -0.12
N GLU A 94 -3.43 -7.35 -0.29
CA GLU A 94 -4.58 -7.09 0.60
C GLU A 94 -4.23 -7.14 2.10
N PRO A 95 -3.20 -6.40 2.57
CA PRO A 95 -2.69 -6.55 3.93
C PRO A 95 -3.70 -6.15 5.01
N THR A 96 -4.64 -5.25 4.70
CA THR A 96 -5.67 -4.77 5.65
C THR A 96 -6.93 -5.62 5.66
N ASN A 97 -7.08 -6.54 4.70
CA ASN A 97 -8.22 -7.44 4.65
C ASN A 97 -8.23 -8.38 5.87
N GLY A 98 -9.38 -8.44 6.56
CA GLY A 98 -9.53 -9.23 7.80
C GLY A 98 -8.98 -8.56 9.06
N LEU A 99 -8.46 -7.33 8.99
CA LEU A 99 -8.14 -6.54 10.18
C LEU A 99 -9.38 -5.81 10.70
N ASP A 100 -9.48 -5.71 12.02
CA ASP A 100 -10.46 -4.86 12.70
C ASP A 100 -10.12 -3.36 12.57
N ILE A 101 -11.06 -2.48 12.92
CA ILE A 101 -10.87 -1.02 12.80
C ILE A 101 -9.61 -0.53 13.54
N PRO A 102 -9.32 -0.93 14.80
CA PRO A 102 -8.07 -0.61 15.45
C PRO A 102 -6.84 -1.14 14.70
N GLY A 103 -6.90 -2.37 14.19
CA GLY A 103 -5.84 -3.00 13.42
C GLY A 103 -5.48 -2.24 12.14
N LYS A 104 -6.47 -1.69 11.42
CA LYS A 104 -6.24 -0.82 10.25
C LYS A 104 -5.52 0.48 10.63
N SER A 105 -5.87 1.09 11.76
CA SER A 105 -5.17 2.28 12.27
C SER A 105 -3.74 1.96 12.70
N GLN A 106 -3.53 0.82 13.37
CA GLN A 106 -2.22 0.32 13.76
C GLN A 106 -1.36 0.02 12.52
N PHE A 107 -1.95 -0.55 11.46
CA PHE A 107 -1.27 -0.86 10.20
C PHE A 107 -0.66 0.39 9.55
N ARG A 108 -1.37 1.51 9.50
CA ARG A 108 -0.81 2.76 8.94
C ARG A 108 0.45 3.22 9.69
N LYS A 109 0.41 3.21 11.03
CA LYS A 109 1.58 3.56 11.86
C LYS A 109 2.72 2.58 11.67
N PHE A 110 2.41 1.30 11.60
CA PHE A 110 3.33 0.21 11.35
C PHE A 110 4.08 0.39 10.03
N ILE A 111 3.38 0.61 8.91
CA ILE A 111 3.99 0.85 7.60
C ILE A 111 4.86 2.10 7.62
N ALA A 112 4.34 3.23 8.12
CA ALA A 112 5.10 4.47 8.20
C ALA A 112 6.41 4.31 9.00
N SER A 113 6.40 3.48 10.06
CA SER A 113 7.60 3.24 10.89
C SER A 113 8.64 2.34 10.24
N GLY A 114 8.27 1.61 9.20
CA GLY A 114 9.15 0.69 8.45
C GLY A 114 9.67 1.27 7.14
N MET A 115 9.25 2.48 6.77
CA MET A 115 9.73 3.15 5.55
C MET A 115 11.15 3.66 5.73
N SER A 116 11.96 3.55 4.67
CA SER A 116 13.31 4.09 4.56
C SER A 116 13.64 4.30 3.07
N ASP A 117 14.63 5.15 2.77
CA ASP A 117 14.98 5.52 1.40
C ASP A 117 15.47 4.32 0.53
N ASP A 118 15.94 3.26 1.17
CA ASP A 118 16.44 2.04 0.51
C ASP A 118 15.39 0.93 0.41
N LYS A 119 14.14 1.20 0.79
CA LYS A 119 13.06 0.20 0.82
C LYS A 119 11.88 0.64 -0.03
N THR A 120 11.42 -0.26 -0.88
CA THR A 120 10.17 -0.12 -1.63
C THR A 120 9.11 -1.05 -1.05
N ILE A 121 7.97 -0.49 -0.63
CA ILE A 121 6.82 -1.26 -0.16
C ILE A 121 5.70 -1.09 -1.20
N VAL A 122 5.30 -2.19 -1.84
CA VAL A 122 4.19 -2.21 -2.79
C VAL A 122 3.00 -2.89 -2.12
N ILE A 123 1.87 -2.20 -2.09
CA ILE A 123 0.64 -2.69 -1.49
C ILE A 123 -0.43 -2.79 -2.58
N SER A 124 -0.90 -4.00 -2.89
CA SER A 124 -2.11 -4.20 -3.69
C SER A 124 -3.34 -4.21 -2.78
N THR A 125 -4.34 -3.41 -3.10
CA THR A 125 -5.59 -3.38 -2.34
C THR A 125 -6.73 -2.76 -3.13
N HIS A 126 -7.95 -3.22 -2.84
CA HIS A 126 -9.20 -2.56 -3.22
C HIS A 126 -9.77 -1.69 -2.09
N GLN A 127 -9.18 -1.72 -0.88
CA GLN A 127 -9.59 -0.92 0.29
C GLN A 127 -8.71 0.34 0.42
N VAL A 128 -8.76 1.21 -0.57
CA VAL A 128 -7.86 2.37 -0.72
C VAL A 128 -7.88 3.33 0.48
N ARG A 129 -9.02 3.46 1.18
CA ARG A 129 -9.15 4.32 2.37
C ARG A 129 -8.28 3.90 3.56
N ASP A 130 -7.81 2.66 3.56
CA ASP A 130 -6.97 2.14 4.65
C ASP A 130 -5.52 2.60 4.55
N ILE A 131 -5.07 3.05 3.36
CA ILE A 131 -3.68 3.34 3.06
C ILE A 131 -3.42 4.73 2.46
N ASP A 132 -4.45 5.52 2.17
CA ASP A 132 -4.38 6.81 1.47
C ASP A 132 -3.32 7.79 2.03
N LYS A 133 -3.13 7.76 3.36
CA LYS A 133 -2.23 8.70 4.08
C LYS A 133 -0.77 8.23 4.19
N VAL A 134 -0.43 7.07 3.63
CA VAL A 134 0.94 6.50 3.74
C VAL A 134 1.57 6.20 2.39
N LEU A 135 0.94 6.65 1.30
CA LEU A 135 1.40 6.45 -0.06
C LEU A 135 2.14 7.66 -0.59
N ASP A 136 3.22 7.42 -1.31
CA ASP A 136 3.96 8.39 -2.11
C ASP A 136 3.75 8.20 -3.62
N HIS A 137 3.24 7.03 -4.02
CA HIS A 137 3.04 6.68 -5.42
C HIS A 137 1.78 5.84 -5.62
N VAL A 138 1.08 6.02 -6.74
CA VAL A 138 -0.14 5.31 -7.10
C VAL A 138 0.00 4.66 -8.47
N LEU A 139 -0.26 3.34 -8.51
CA LEU A 139 -0.36 2.56 -9.74
C LEU A 139 -1.78 2.02 -9.87
N ILE A 140 -2.52 2.46 -10.90
CA ILE A 140 -3.85 1.93 -11.20
C ILE A 140 -3.76 1.00 -12.40
N MET A 141 -4.27 -0.22 -12.23
CA MET A 141 -4.28 -1.25 -13.26
C MET A 141 -5.69 -1.75 -13.51
N ASP A 142 -6.00 -2.03 -14.78
CA ASP A 142 -7.20 -2.72 -15.20
C ASP A 142 -6.89 -3.60 -16.41
N ASP A 143 -7.51 -4.78 -16.50
CA ASP A 143 -7.32 -5.75 -17.60
C ASP A 143 -5.84 -5.96 -17.98
N SER A 144 -4.94 -6.10 -16.99
CA SER A 144 -3.49 -6.26 -17.17
C SER A 144 -2.80 -5.06 -17.86
N ARG A 145 -3.42 -3.90 -17.86
CA ARG A 145 -2.85 -2.64 -18.36
C ARG A 145 -2.65 -1.66 -17.21
N VAL A 146 -1.56 -0.91 -17.27
CA VAL A 146 -1.35 0.22 -16.38
C VAL A 146 -2.11 1.40 -16.97
N LEU A 147 -3.05 1.94 -16.20
CA LEU A 147 -3.86 3.10 -16.57
C LEU A 147 -3.28 4.40 -16.00
N LEU A 148 -2.68 4.33 -14.81
CA LEU A 148 -1.99 5.44 -14.15
C LEU A 148 -0.77 4.91 -13.41
N ASP A 149 0.34 5.64 -13.45
CA ASP A 149 1.61 5.34 -12.77
C ASP A 149 2.28 6.66 -12.39
N GLU A 150 1.90 7.23 -11.22
CA GLU A 150 2.26 8.59 -10.85
C GLU A 150 2.48 8.76 -9.35
N SER A 151 3.35 9.72 -8.98
CA SER A 151 3.50 10.12 -7.59
C SER A 151 2.26 10.86 -7.08
N THR A 152 1.96 10.72 -5.79
CA THR A 152 0.85 11.44 -5.15
C THR A 152 1.00 12.97 -5.28
N SER A 153 2.24 13.47 -5.22
CA SER A 153 2.54 14.88 -5.46
C SER A 153 2.14 15.31 -6.88
N ASN A 154 2.59 14.59 -7.92
CA ASN A 154 2.26 14.92 -9.30
C ASN A 154 0.76 14.82 -9.58
N ILE A 155 0.07 13.88 -8.92
CA ILE A 155 -1.40 13.78 -9.00
C ILE A 155 -2.06 15.04 -8.45
N CYS A 156 -1.69 15.49 -7.23
CA CYS A 156 -2.26 16.70 -6.62
C CYS A 156 -1.82 17.99 -7.34
N ASP A 157 -0.66 18.01 -7.97
CA ASP A 157 -0.23 19.15 -8.82
C ASP A 157 -1.09 19.30 -10.07
N LYS A 158 -1.64 18.21 -10.61
CA LYS A 158 -2.44 18.19 -11.84
C LYS A 158 -3.94 18.16 -11.60
N LEU A 159 -4.37 17.58 -10.50
CA LEU A 159 -5.77 17.33 -10.18
C LEU A 159 -6.14 17.96 -8.84
N PHE A 160 -7.26 18.67 -8.83
CA PHE A 160 -7.85 19.25 -7.63
C PHE A 160 -9.06 18.44 -7.21
N PHE A 161 -9.05 17.97 -5.96
CA PHE A 161 -10.10 17.15 -5.36
C PHE A 161 -10.93 18.00 -4.41
N VAL A 162 -12.25 18.12 -4.65
CA VAL A 162 -13.12 18.95 -3.84
C VAL A 162 -14.51 18.36 -3.69
N GLU A 163 -15.14 18.55 -2.54
CA GLU A 163 -16.58 18.34 -2.35
C GLU A 163 -17.30 19.68 -2.49
N SER A 164 -18.29 19.78 -3.40
CA SER A 164 -19.00 21.02 -3.67
C SER A 164 -20.42 20.77 -4.16
N ASP A 165 -21.34 21.66 -3.77
CA ASP A 165 -22.72 21.74 -4.28
C ASP A 165 -22.85 22.69 -5.49
N ASN A 166 -21.76 23.33 -5.90
CA ASN A 166 -21.73 24.27 -7.02
C ASN A 166 -21.90 23.53 -8.35
N ARG A 167 -23.04 23.77 -9.00
CA ARG A 167 -23.38 23.15 -10.29
C ARG A 167 -22.49 23.57 -11.44
N GLU A 168 -21.91 24.77 -11.42
CA GLU A 168 -20.98 25.21 -12.46
C GLU A 168 -19.64 24.47 -12.36
N LEU A 169 -19.12 24.27 -11.15
CA LEU A 169 -17.94 23.44 -10.95
C LEU A 169 -18.18 22.00 -11.41
N ALA A 170 -19.34 21.45 -11.08
CA ALA A 170 -19.67 20.08 -11.48
C ALA A 170 -19.79 19.88 -13.00
N LYS A 171 -20.15 20.90 -13.78
CA LYS A 171 -20.18 20.84 -15.24
C LYS A 171 -18.79 20.85 -15.87
N ASN A 172 -17.83 21.48 -15.21
CA ASN A 172 -16.44 21.61 -15.67
C ASN A 172 -15.52 20.53 -15.08
N ALA A 173 -16.07 19.65 -14.25
CA ALA A 173 -15.30 18.59 -13.63
C ALA A 173 -14.93 17.51 -14.66
N LEU A 174 -13.70 17.00 -14.56
CA LEU A 174 -13.23 15.81 -15.27
C LEU A 174 -14.02 14.57 -14.83
N PHE A 175 -14.38 14.54 -13.54
CA PHE A 175 -15.16 13.46 -12.97
C PHE A 175 -15.96 13.95 -11.76
N ALA A 176 -17.16 13.41 -11.58
CA ALA A 176 -18.05 13.78 -10.48
C ALA A 176 -18.81 12.57 -9.94
N ILE A 177 -18.89 12.44 -8.62
CA ILE A 177 -19.73 11.45 -7.93
C ILE A 177 -20.72 12.20 -7.02
N PRO A 178 -22.05 11.98 -7.15
CA PRO A 178 -23.03 12.58 -6.26
C PRO A 178 -22.82 12.15 -4.79
N THR A 179 -22.97 13.11 -3.87
CA THR A 179 -22.97 12.89 -2.41
C THR A 179 -24.26 13.44 -1.80
N ILE A 180 -24.46 13.22 -0.51
CA ILE A 180 -25.61 13.79 0.22
C ILE A 180 -25.54 15.34 0.26
N GLN A 181 -24.34 15.90 0.25
CA GLN A 181 -24.09 17.34 0.42
C GLN A 181 -23.71 18.04 -0.90
N GLY A 182 -23.72 17.33 -2.03
CA GLY A 182 -23.32 17.89 -3.33
C GLY A 182 -22.69 16.85 -4.23
N ASN A 183 -21.44 17.09 -4.64
CA ASN A 183 -20.67 16.16 -5.45
C ASN A 183 -19.21 16.13 -5.00
N TYR A 184 -18.56 14.97 -5.01
CA TYR A 184 -17.13 14.88 -5.08
C TYR A 184 -16.68 15.11 -6.52
N LEU A 185 -15.76 16.03 -6.73
CA LEU A 185 -15.31 16.48 -8.03
C LEU A 185 -13.80 16.31 -8.18
N ILE A 186 -13.38 15.94 -9.40
CA ILE A 186 -12.00 16.09 -9.85
C ILE A 186 -11.98 17.19 -10.91
N LEU A 187 -11.16 18.20 -10.70
CA LEU A 187 -10.94 19.31 -11.61
C LEU A 187 -9.46 19.37 -12.05
N PRO A 188 -9.14 19.93 -13.21
CA PRO A 188 -7.75 20.32 -13.49
C PRO A 188 -7.27 21.32 -12.44
N ASN A 189 -6.04 21.14 -11.91
CA ASN A 189 -5.47 22.05 -10.92
C ASN A 189 -4.66 23.17 -11.60
N GLU A 190 -5.37 24.09 -12.27
CA GLU A 190 -4.73 25.22 -12.98
C GLU A 190 -4.19 26.29 -12.03
N GLU A 191 -4.83 26.47 -10.89
CA GLU A 191 -4.49 27.50 -9.89
C GLU A 191 -3.48 26.99 -8.84
N GLN A 192 -3.04 25.74 -8.93
CA GLN A 192 -2.13 25.09 -7.99
C GLN A 192 -2.63 25.13 -6.53
N GLU A 193 -3.93 24.89 -6.37
CA GLU A 193 -4.55 24.80 -5.04
C GLU A 193 -4.17 23.50 -4.35
N GLU A 194 -4.02 23.55 -3.03
CA GLU A 194 -3.79 22.34 -2.21
C GLU A 194 -5.10 21.58 -2.02
N SER A 195 -5.09 20.29 -2.29
CA SER A 195 -6.19 19.37 -2.00
C SER A 195 -5.68 18.04 -1.48
N GLU A 196 -6.46 17.39 -0.60
CA GLU A 196 -6.18 16.01 -0.21
C GLU A 196 -6.53 15.05 -1.37
N LEU A 197 -5.61 14.15 -1.67
CA LEU A 197 -5.84 13.08 -2.64
C LEU A 197 -7.01 12.20 -2.21
N ASN A 198 -8.01 12.05 -3.07
CA ASN A 198 -9.08 11.07 -2.89
C ASN A 198 -8.86 9.90 -3.85
N LEU A 199 -8.21 8.84 -3.33
CA LEU A 199 -7.85 7.66 -4.13
C LEU A 199 -9.06 6.93 -4.71
N GLU A 200 -10.18 6.86 -3.98
CA GLU A 200 -11.40 6.22 -4.49
C GLU A 200 -11.98 6.98 -5.67
N LEU A 201 -11.99 8.31 -5.56
CA LEU A 201 -12.46 9.18 -6.64
C LEU A 201 -11.51 9.10 -7.85
N LEU A 202 -10.19 9.12 -7.62
CA LEU A 202 -9.18 8.97 -8.67
C LEU A 202 -9.31 7.62 -9.39
N PHE A 203 -9.47 6.54 -8.63
CA PHE A 203 -9.65 5.20 -9.19
C PHE A 203 -10.86 5.13 -10.12
N ASN A 204 -12.02 5.61 -9.63
CA ASN A 204 -13.25 5.63 -10.42
C ASN A 204 -13.12 6.51 -11.67
N ALA A 205 -12.50 7.67 -11.57
CA ALA A 205 -12.24 8.56 -12.71
C ALA A 205 -11.33 7.91 -13.75
N THR A 206 -10.25 7.26 -13.28
CA THR A 206 -9.29 6.60 -14.18
C THR A 206 -9.93 5.43 -14.93
N LEU A 207 -10.83 4.66 -14.30
CA LEU A 207 -11.57 3.59 -14.97
C LEU A 207 -12.61 4.13 -15.96
N ALA A 208 -13.30 5.23 -15.61
CA ALA A 208 -14.34 5.81 -16.45
C ALA A 208 -13.80 6.53 -17.71
N ALA A 209 -12.65 7.21 -17.57
CA ALA A 209 -12.06 8.03 -18.63
C ALA A 209 -10.51 7.89 -18.65
N PRO A 210 -9.97 6.69 -18.92
CA PRO A 210 -8.53 6.41 -18.80
C PRO A 210 -7.66 7.28 -19.70
N GLU A 211 -8.10 7.52 -20.94
CA GLU A 211 -7.35 8.36 -21.90
C GLU A 211 -7.34 9.84 -21.50
N GLU A 212 -8.41 10.32 -20.91
CA GLU A 212 -8.54 11.72 -20.51
C GLU A 212 -7.65 12.00 -19.29
N ILE A 213 -7.71 11.13 -18.28
CA ILE A 213 -6.84 11.22 -17.12
C ILE A 213 -5.38 11.07 -17.53
N ALA A 214 -5.01 10.07 -18.34
CA ALA A 214 -3.64 9.86 -18.79
C ALA A 214 -3.03 11.06 -19.54
N ARG A 215 -3.83 11.76 -20.36
CA ARG A 215 -3.35 12.96 -21.10
C ARG A 215 -2.86 14.07 -20.20
N LEU A 216 -3.37 14.21 -18.98
CA LEU A 216 -2.93 15.23 -18.02
C LEU A 216 -1.52 14.98 -17.51
N PHE A 217 -1.09 13.71 -17.48
CA PHE A 217 0.23 13.31 -17.02
C PHE A 217 1.25 13.16 -18.16
N HIS A 218 0.79 12.82 -19.36
CA HIS A 218 1.64 12.80 -20.54
C HIS A 218 1.82 14.20 -21.10
N THR A 219 2.67 15.02 -20.47
CA THR A 219 3.16 16.26 -21.09
C THR A 219 3.93 15.86 -22.35
N GLN A 220 3.52 16.38 -23.51
CA GLN A 220 4.27 16.21 -24.76
C GLN A 220 5.73 16.64 -24.52
N LYS A 221 6.64 15.66 -24.63
CA LYS A 221 8.06 15.94 -24.76
C LYS A 221 8.36 16.46 -26.16
#